data_ec76d672899f9d0a7228495dede44601
#
_entry.id   ec76d672899f9d0a7228495dede44601
#
_cell.length_a   1.000
_cell.length_b   1.000
_cell.length_c   1.000
_cell.angle_alpha   90.00
_cell.angle_beta   90.00
_cell.angle_gamma   90.00
#
_symmetry.space_group_name_H-M   'P 1'
#
loop_
_entity.id
_entity.type
_entity.pdbx_description
1 polymer ?
#
loop_
_entity_poly.entity_id
_entity_poly.type
_entity_poly.pdbx_seq_one_letter_code
_entity_poly.pdbx_strand_id
1 'polypeptide(L)'
;GSASESGSQSVTITISENESAGTVTLAVSATSIAENAGSSLTLTATLSSTSDEDVTVSLSTSGTATEGTDYTDGSGNVDDITISAGATTGTVSFTPTDDSIYEGNETATIAISGVSGADASESGTQSVTITITENESAPTVTLTVSATSIAENAGSSLTLTATLSGAVDETVTVALSTSGTATEGTDYTDGSGNIDDITISAGATTGTVSFT
;
A
#
# COMPACT_ATOMS: atom_id res chain seq x y z
N GLY A 1 57.86 -59.16 -7.74
CA GLY A 1 57.64 -58.50 -6.48
C GLY A 1 56.27 -57.85 -6.50
N SER A 2 55.40 -58.25 -5.54
CA SER A 2 54.08 -57.53 -5.37
C SER A 2 54.31 -56.36 -4.42
N ALA A 3 54.00 -55.19 -4.89
CA ALA A 3 53.91 -54.01 -4.02
C ALA A 3 52.51 -54.00 -3.36
N SER A 4 52.42 -53.55 -2.10
CA SER A 4 51.16 -53.33 -1.38
C SER A 4 51.06 -51.86 -0.98
N GLU A 5 49.85 -51.34 -0.94
CA GLU A 5 49.58 -49.99 -0.45
C GLU A 5 49.95 -49.91 1.04
N SER A 6 50.63 -48.81 1.44
CA SER A 6 50.99 -48.56 2.83
C SER A 6 49.88 -47.76 3.52
N GLY A 7 48.82 -48.46 3.99
CA GLY A 7 47.66 -47.86 4.57
C GLY A 7 46.70 -47.31 3.51
N SER A 8 45.60 -46.59 3.91
CA SER A 8 44.73 -45.88 3.01
C SER A 8 45.40 -44.59 2.57
N GLN A 9 45.59 -44.40 1.26
CA GLN A 9 46.14 -43.18 0.70
C GLN A 9 45.01 -42.26 0.20
N SER A 10 44.99 -41.01 0.62
CA SER A 10 44.07 -39.99 0.12
C SER A 10 44.79 -38.68 -0.15
N VAL A 11 44.38 -38.00 -1.16
CA VAL A 11 44.84 -36.65 -1.50
C VAL A 11 43.63 -35.77 -1.56
N THR A 12 43.64 -34.65 -0.80
CA THR A 12 42.65 -33.61 -0.90
C THR A 12 43.18 -32.51 -1.82
N ILE A 13 42.38 -32.16 -2.82
CA ILE A 13 42.68 -31.04 -3.73
C ILE A 13 41.62 -29.99 -3.43
N THR A 14 42.06 -28.78 -3.08
CA THR A 14 41.17 -27.60 -2.96
C THR A 14 41.18 -26.84 -4.27
N ILE A 15 40.01 -26.67 -4.85
CA ILE A 15 39.82 -25.78 -6.00
C ILE A 15 39.38 -24.43 -5.38
N SER A 16 40.15 -23.38 -5.68
CA SER A 16 39.82 -22.02 -5.22
C SER A 16 39.03 -21.31 -6.30
N GLU A 17 37.94 -20.67 -5.90
CA GLU A 17 37.15 -19.78 -6.74
C GLU A 17 38.01 -18.57 -7.15
N ASN A 18 37.88 -18.10 -8.36
CA ASN A 18 38.58 -16.94 -8.91
C ASN A 18 37.62 -15.86 -9.44
N GLU A 19 36.31 -16.13 -9.42
CA GLU A 19 35.26 -15.18 -9.74
C GLU A 19 34.82 -14.44 -8.45
N SER A 20 34.35 -13.21 -8.63
CA SER A 20 33.76 -12.43 -7.54
C SER A 20 32.29 -12.77 -7.38
N ALA A 21 31.83 -12.86 -6.15
CA ALA A 21 30.41 -13.00 -5.84
C ALA A 21 29.57 -11.91 -6.54
N GLY A 22 28.42 -12.31 -7.09
CA GLY A 22 27.53 -11.42 -7.82
C GLY A 22 26.91 -10.34 -6.93
N THR A 23 26.62 -9.18 -7.50
CA THR A 23 25.82 -8.14 -6.82
C THR A 23 24.47 -7.97 -7.51
N VAL A 24 23.43 -7.68 -6.71
CA VAL A 24 22.04 -7.55 -7.17
C VAL A 24 21.63 -6.08 -7.19
N THR A 25 20.98 -5.66 -8.28
CA THR A 25 20.28 -4.38 -8.40
C THR A 25 18.78 -4.61 -8.60
N LEU A 26 17.95 -3.64 -8.20
CA LEU A 26 16.50 -3.65 -8.38
C LEU A 26 16.06 -2.51 -9.30
N ALA A 27 15.18 -2.81 -10.23
CA ALA A 27 14.56 -1.83 -11.12
C ALA A 27 13.07 -2.11 -11.32
N VAL A 28 12.31 -1.10 -11.75
CA VAL A 28 10.90 -1.21 -12.12
C VAL A 28 10.68 -0.70 -13.55
N SER A 29 9.72 -1.26 -14.26
CA SER A 29 9.42 -0.92 -15.65
C SER A 29 8.89 0.52 -15.84
N ALA A 30 8.22 1.07 -14.83
CA ALA A 30 7.81 2.49 -14.74
C ALA A 30 7.63 2.88 -13.27
N THR A 31 7.73 4.18 -12.97
CA THR A 31 7.60 4.72 -11.60
C THR A 31 6.21 5.26 -11.28
N SER A 32 5.23 5.06 -12.17
CA SER A 32 3.84 5.45 -11.98
C SER A 32 2.92 4.51 -12.75
N ILE A 33 1.76 4.23 -12.17
CA ILE A 33 0.70 3.43 -12.78
C ILE A 33 -0.64 3.96 -12.28
N ALA A 34 -1.67 3.98 -13.15
CA ALA A 34 -3.02 4.31 -12.71
C ALA A 34 -3.62 3.11 -11.96
N GLU A 35 -4.41 3.39 -10.95
CA GLU A 35 -5.12 2.38 -10.16
C GLU A 35 -5.94 1.46 -11.08
N ASN A 36 -6.71 2.04 -12.01
CA ASN A 36 -7.53 1.33 -12.99
C ASN A 36 -6.78 0.89 -14.27
N ALA A 37 -5.45 0.79 -14.24
CA ALA A 37 -4.65 0.53 -15.46
C ALA A 37 -4.97 -0.81 -16.15
N GLY A 38 -5.51 -1.79 -15.42
CA GLY A 38 -5.78 -3.13 -15.94
C GLY A 38 -4.53 -3.86 -16.44
N SER A 39 -3.33 -3.41 -16.01
CA SER A 39 -2.03 -3.97 -16.36
C SER A 39 -1.08 -3.85 -15.16
N SER A 40 0.04 -4.56 -15.21
CA SER A 40 1.03 -4.58 -14.12
C SER A 40 2.33 -3.93 -14.55
N LEU A 41 3.07 -3.38 -13.59
CA LEU A 41 4.49 -3.09 -13.73
C LEU A 41 5.31 -4.35 -13.42
N THR A 42 6.54 -4.38 -13.91
CA THR A 42 7.48 -5.46 -13.64
C THR A 42 8.63 -4.94 -12.78
N LEU A 43 8.82 -5.54 -11.61
CA LEU A 43 10.02 -5.40 -10.81
C LEU A 43 11.05 -6.42 -11.33
N THR A 44 12.28 -5.99 -11.53
CA THR A 44 13.37 -6.83 -12.06
C THR A 44 14.56 -6.73 -11.13
N ALA A 45 14.97 -7.87 -10.58
CA ALA A 45 16.27 -8.03 -9.93
C ALA A 45 17.29 -8.48 -10.98
N THR A 46 18.45 -7.83 -11.00
CA THR A 46 19.55 -8.15 -11.95
C THR A 46 20.81 -8.49 -11.18
N LEU A 47 21.33 -9.68 -11.41
CA LEU A 47 22.61 -10.17 -10.88
C LEU A 47 23.75 -9.79 -11.84
N SER A 48 24.85 -9.29 -11.32
CA SER A 48 25.99 -8.78 -12.10
C SER A 48 26.75 -9.87 -12.88
N SER A 49 26.62 -11.13 -12.47
CA SER A 49 27.23 -12.31 -13.13
C SER A 49 26.33 -13.53 -12.94
N THR A 50 26.39 -14.49 -13.85
CA THR A 50 25.65 -15.76 -13.70
C THR A 50 26.17 -16.56 -12.52
N SER A 51 25.26 -17.32 -11.89
CA SER A 51 25.55 -18.28 -10.83
C SER A 51 25.09 -19.67 -11.25
N ASP A 52 25.70 -20.73 -10.73
CA ASP A 52 25.24 -22.11 -10.86
C ASP A 52 24.18 -22.50 -9.81
N GLU A 53 23.89 -21.59 -8.86
CA GLU A 53 22.83 -21.72 -7.86
C GLU A 53 21.76 -20.63 -8.05
N ASP A 54 20.54 -20.90 -7.54
CA ASP A 54 19.48 -19.91 -7.48
C ASP A 54 19.85 -18.79 -6.48
N VAL A 55 19.53 -17.55 -6.83
CA VAL A 55 19.65 -16.39 -5.94
C VAL A 55 18.25 -15.87 -5.60
N THR A 56 17.94 -15.83 -4.32
CA THR A 56 16.68 -15.26 -3.79
C THR A 56 16.93 -13.84 -3.31
N VAL A 57 16.13 -12.92 -3.83
CA VAL A 57 16.13 -11.49 -3.48
C VAL A 57 14.86 -11.20 -2.68
N SER A 58 15.01 -11.09 -1.38
CA SER A 58 13.89 -10.76 -0.49
C SER A 58 13.54 -9.30 -0.57
N LEU A 59 12.25 -8.99 -0.68
CA LEU A 59 11.71 -7.66 -0.80
C LEU A 59 11.06 -7.19 0.51
N SER A 60 10.97 -5.90 0.67
CA SER A 60 10.17 -5.24 1.71
C SER A 60 9.43 -4.06 1.10
N THR A 61 8.24 -3.79 1.62
CA THR A 61 7.34 -2.76 1.13
C THR A 61 7.13 -1.66 2.17
N SER A 62 6.94 -0.43 1.72
CA SER A 62 6.59 0.73 2.54
C SER A 62 5.98 1.83 1.66
N GLY A 63 5.43 2.88 2.26
CA GLY A 63 4.79 3.98 1.53
C GLY A 63 3.43 4.31 2.12
N THR A 64 2.60 5.04 1.38
CA THR A 64 1.20 5.32 1.75
C THR A 64 0.27 4.21 1.28
N ALA A 65 0.54 3.65 0.10
CA ALA A 65 -0.21 2.50 -0.42
C ALA A 65 0.03 1.24 0.44
N THR A 66 -1.05 0.52 0.73
CA THR A 66 -1.08 -0.69 1.55
C THR A 66 -1.01 -1.94 0.70
N GLU A 67 0.03 -2.74 0.86
CA GLU A 67 0.18 -4.01 0.18
C GLU A 67 -0.96 -4.97 0.51
N GLY A 68 -1.49 -5.64 -0.51
CA GLY A 68 -2.64 -6.54 -0.39
C GLY A 68 -4.00 -5.84 -0.45
N THR A 69 -4.05 -4.50 -0.33
CA THR A 69 -5.24 -3.68 -0.52
C THR A 69 -5.13 -2.90 -1.83
N ASP A 70 -4.11 -2.05 -1.95
CA ASP A 70 -3.97 -1.10 -3.06
C ASP A 70 -3.11 -1.66 -4.20
N TYR A 71 -2.30 -2.68 -3.91
CA TYR A 71 -1.51 -3.41 -4.91
C TYR A 71 -1.15 -4.82 -4.47
N THR A 72 -0.90 -5.69 -5.45
CA THR A 72 -0.46 -7.09 -5.26
C THR A 72 0.56 -7.48 -6.33
N ASP A 73 1.12 -8.69 -6.24
CA ASP A 73 1.85 -9.32 -7.34
C ASP A 73 0.95 -10.14 -8.30
N GLY A 74 -0.35 -10.20 -7.98
CA GLY A 74 -1.36 -11.01 -8.66
C GLY A 74 -1.70 -12.31 -7.92
N SER A 75 -0.98 -12.65 -6.85
CA SER A 75 -1.25 -13.83 -5.98
C SER A 75 -1.53 -13.42 -4.52
N GLY A 76 -1.17 -12.20 -4.14
CA GLY A 76 -1.28 -11.66 -2.78
C GLY A 76 -0.31 -10.52 -2.57
N ASN A 77 0.55 -10.62 -1.57
CA ASN A 77 1.64 -9.66 -1.37
C ASN A 77 2.71 -9.81 -2.46
N VAL A 78 3.53 -8.77 -2.65
CA VAL A 78 4.65 -8.82 -3.58
C VAL A 78 5.70 -9.82 -3.08
N ASP A 79 5.84 -10.93 -3.82
CA ASP A 79 6.72 -12.03 -3.47
C ASP A 79 8.22 -11.70 -3.68
N ASP A 80 9.09 -12.47 -3.04
CA ASP A 80 10.53 -12.44 -3.27
C ASP A 80 10.86 -12.81 -4.73
N ILE A 81 11.91 -12.20 -5.29
CA ILE A 81 12.35 -12.49 -6.65
C ILE A 81 13.39 -13.61 -6.62
N THR A 82 13.16 -14.69 -7.39
CA THR A 82 14.15 -15.72 -7.63
C THR A 82 14.85 -15.50 -8.98
N ILE A 83 16.17 -15.42 -8.96
CA ILE A 83 17.02 -15.47 -10.15
C ILE A 83 17.52 -16.90 -10.25
N SER A 84 17.05 -17.66 -11.24
CA SER A 84 17.38 -19.08 -11.38
C SER A 84 18.84 -19.28 -11.81
N ALA A 85 19.41 -20.42 -11.41
CA ALA A 85 20.73 -20.84 -11.82
C ALA A 85 20.96 -20.68 -13.33
N GLY A 86 22.08 -20.07 -13.71
CA GLY A 86 22.42 -19.73 -15.09
C GLY A 86 21.78 -18.46 -15.65
N ALA A 87 20.80 -17.88 -14.95
CA ALA A 87 20.18 -16.59 -15.31
C ALA A 87 20.91 -15.41 -14.66
N THR A 88 20.66 -14.22 -15.17
CA THR A 88 21.11 -12.96 -14.56
C THR A 88 19.93 -12.07 -14.12
N THR A 89 18.69 -12.47 -14.38
CA THR A 89 17.51 -11.69 -14.00
C THR A 89 16.40 -12.58 -13.46
N GLY A 90 15.66 -12.05 -12.50
CA GLY A 90 14.39 -12.55 -12.02
C GLY A 90 13.38 -11.41 -11.95
N THR A 91 12.09 -11.72 -11.95
CA THR A 91 11.03 -10.70 -11.98
C THR A 91 9.85 -11.08 -11.10
N VAL A 92 9.15 -10.06 -10.60
CA VAL A 92 7.83 -10.18 -9.98
C VAL A 92 6.93 -9.04 -10.50
N SER A 93 5.64 -9.26 -10.53
CA SER A 93 4.67 -8.25 -10.96
C SER A 93 4.34 -7.29 -9.81
N PHE A 94 3.97 -6.07 -10.15
CA PHE A 94 3.31 -5.09 -9.29
C PHE A 94 2.02 -4.67 -9.98
N THR A 95 0.90 -5.05 -9.41
CA THR A 95 -0.44 -4.87 -9.99
C THR A 95 -1.25 -3.98 -9.05
N PRO A 96 -1.67 -2.77 -9.46
CA PRO A 96 -2.57 -1.96 -8.66
C PRO A 96 -3.95 -2.62 -8.57
N THR A 97 -4.66 -2.34 -7.50
CA THR A 97 -6.03 -2.78 -7.25
C THR A 97 -6.96 -1.59 -7.48
N ASP A 98 -7.91 -1.72 -8.41
CA ASP A 98 -8.92 -0.71 -8.72
C ASP A 98 -10.14 -0.91 -7.83
N ASP A 99 -10.59 0.13 -7.13
CA ASP A 99 -11.82 0.07 -6.33
C ASP A 99 -12.72 1.31 -6.59
N SER A 100 -13.44 1.83 -5.65
CA SER A 100 -14.35 2.98 -5.81
C SER A 100 -14.26 3.96 -4.64
N ILE A 101 -13.19 3.87 -3.88
CA ILE A 101 -12.88 4.74 -2.74
C ILE A 101 -11.89 5.79 -3.23
N TYR A 102 -12.15 7.06 -2.98
CA TYR A 102 -11.17 8.11 -3.25
C TYR A 102 -10.10 8.11 -2.15
N GLU A 103 -8.87 7.80 -2.52
CA GLU A 103 -7.71 7.72 -1.63
C GLU A 103 -6.67 8.81 -1.93
N GLY A 104 -6.74 9.39 -3.11
CA GLY A 104 -5.71 10.28 -3.65
C GLY A 104 -4.53 9.48 -4.21
N ASN A 105 -3.55 10.20 -4.75
CA ASN A 105 -2.35 9.51 -5.24
C ASN A 105 -1.54 8.93 -4.08
N GLU A 106 -1.16 7.67 -4.20
CA GLU A 106 -0.40 6.94 -3.22
C GLU A 106 0.98 6.49 -3.70
N THR A 107 1.83 6.07 -2.79
CA THR A 107 3.17 5.59 -3.09
C THR A 107 3.43 4.22 -2.47
N ALA A 108 4.01 3.32 -3.26
CA ALA A 108 4.60 2.08 -2.80
C ALA A 108 6.12 2.14 -3.03
N THR A 109 6.90 1.94 -1.97
CA THR A 109 8.35 1.82 -2.07
C THR A 109 8.75 0.38 -1.82
N ILE A 110 9.34 -0.25 -2.82
CA ILE A 110 9.83 -1.63 -2.76
C ILE A 110 11.35 -1.57 -2.64
N ALA A 111 11.89 -2.23 -1.62
CA ALA A 111 13.32 -2.27 -1.34
C ALA A 111 13.82 -3.71 -1.21
N ILE A 112 15.08 -3.95 -1.54
CA ILE A 112 15.73 -5.21 -1.19
C ILE A 112 15.92 -5.23 0.32
N SER A 113 15.43 -6.29 0.98
CA SER A 113 15.61 -6.52 2.42
C SER A 113 16.66 -7.60 2.70
N GLY A 114 17.00 -8.40 1.69
CA GLY A 114 18.01 -9.44 1.79
C GLY A 114 18.31 -10.09 0.45
N VAL A 115 19.52 -10.64 0.32
CA VAL A 115 19.93 -11.46 -0.82
C VAL A 115 20.55 -12.74 -0.25
N SER A 116 20.17 -13.88 -0.80
CA SER A 116 20.70 -15.20 -0.39
C SER A 116 20.92 -16.11 -1.61
N GLY A 117 21.87 -17.03 -1.49
CA GLY A 117 22.31 -17.92 -2.57
C GLY A 117 23.56 -17.40 -3.29
N ALA A 118 24.43 -18.29 -3.72
CA ALA A 118 25.63 -18.02 -4.51
C ALA A 118 26.58 -16.95 -3.94
N ASP A 119 26.62 -16.77 -2.61
CA ASP A 119 27.36 -15.69 -1.92
C ASP A 119 27.04 -14.27 -2.47
N ALA A 120 25.91 -14.13 -3.19
CA ALA A 120 25.48 -12.87 -3.78
C ALA A 120 25.10 -11.84 -2.70
N SER A 121 25.23 -10.57 -3.01
CA SER A 121 24.92 -9.47 -2.11
C SER A 121 24.21 -8.33 -2.84
N GLU A 122 23.53 -7.46 -2.09
CA GLU A 122 22.93 -6.24 -2.64
C GLU A 122 24.01 -5.25 -3.10
N SER A 123 23.81 -4.58 -4.24
CA SER A 123 24.69 -3.53 -4.77
C SER A 123 24.37 -2.18 -4.13
N GLY A 124 24.90 -1.94 -2.94
CA GLY A 124 24.53 -0.75 -2.14
C GLY A 124 23.11 -0.90 -1.57
N THR A 125 22.36 0.20 -1.43
CA THR A 125 20.96 0.17 -1.03
C THR A 125 20.06 0.31 -2.25
N GLN A 126 19.25 -0.69 -2.54
CA GLN A 126 18.37 -0.75 -3.70
C GLN A 126 16.92 -0.58 -3.31
N SER A 127 16.27 0.45 -3.83
CA SER A 127 14.83 0.65 -3.71
C SER A 127 14.24 1.34 -4.93
N VAL A 128 12.97 1.10 -5.20
CA VAL A 128 12.18 1.77 -6.23
C VAL A 128 10.89 2.28 -5.60
N THR A 129 10.46 3.49 -5.97
CA THR A 129 9.18 4.04 -5.55
C THR A 129 8.25 4.13 -6.74
N ILE A 130 7.04 3.61 -6.58
CA ILE A 130 5.97 3.60 -7.57
C ILE A 130 4.86 4.50 -7.04
N THR A 131 4.35 5.41 -7.87
CA THR A 131 3.14 6.17 -7.57
C THR A 131 1.95 5.48 -8.21
N ILE A 132 0.96 5.11 -7.40
CA ILE A 132 -0.37 4.70 -7.85
C ILE A 132 -1.17 5.99 -8.02
N THR A 133 -1.69 6.24 -9.21
CA THR A 133 -2.45 7.46 -9.48
C THR A 133 -3.93 7.18 -9.40
N GLU A 134 -4.59 7.97 -8.57
CA GLU A 134 -6.02 7.97 -8.33
C GLU A 134 -6.84 8.17 -9.62
N ASN A 135 -7.96 7.47 -9.76
CA ASN A 135 -8.89 7.59 -10.87
C ASN A 135 -10.30 8.06 -10.46
N GLU A 136 -10.63 8.04 -9.17
CA GLU A 136 -11.86 8.59 -8.63
C GLU A 136 -11.77 10.11 -8.52
N SER A 137 -12.93 10.78 -8.56
CA SER A 137 -12.99 12.22 -8.32
C SER A 137 -13.14 12.52 -6.84
N ALA A 138 -12.37 13.49 -6.34
CA ALA A 138 -12.49 13.93 -4.96
C ALA A 138 -13.97 14.24 -4.60
N PRO A 139 -14.51 13.62 -3.54
CA PRO A 139 -15.92 13.74 -3.19
C PRO A 139 -16.29 15.16 -2.73
N THR A 140 -17.52 15.53 -2.98
CA THR A 140 -18.13 16.76 -2.47
C THR A 140 -19.14 16.45 -1.38
N VAL A 141 -19.31 17.39 -0.42
CA VAL A 141 -20.25 17.23 0.71
C VAL A 141 -21.54 18.00 0.38
N THR A 142 -22.69 17.39 0.68
CA THR A 142 -23.99 18.05 0.73
C THR A 142 -24.59 17.90 2.14
N LEU A 143 -25.31 18.92 2.61
CA LEU A 143 -26.00 18.92 3.89
C LEU A 143 -27.52 18.97 3.68
N THR A 144 -28.23 18.10 4.38
CA THR A 144 -29.70 18.04 4.38
C THR A 144 -30.23 17.96 5.80
N VAL A 145 -31.51 18.34 6.00
CA VAL A 145 -32.20 18.27 7.28
C VAL A 145 -33.50 17.48 7.12
N SER A 146 -33.87 16.72 8.15
CA SER A 146 -35.07 15.87 8.15
C SER A 146 -36.40 16.66 8.03
N ALA A 147 -36.43 17.90 8.52
CA ALA A 147 -37.52 18.87 8.31
C ALA A 147 -37.01 20.31 8.53
N THR A 148 -37.67 21.28 7.91
CA THR A 148 -37.27 22.71 7.99
C THR A 148 -37.94 23.48 9.14
N SER A 149 -38.76 22.80 9.92
CA SER A 149 -39.39 23.37 11.10
C SER A 149 -39.71 22.30 12.15
N ILE A 150 -39.67 22.68 13.40
CA ILE A 150 -40.02 21.86 14.53
C ILE A 150 -40.75 22.75 15.56
N ALA A 151 -41.75 22.21 16.23
CA ALA A 151 -42.38 22.93 17.34
C ALA A 151 -41.51 22.83 18.59
N GLU A 152 -41.36 23.91 19.33
CA GLU A 152 -40.58 23.97 20.59
C GLU A 152 -40.96 22.89 21.62
N ASN A 153 -42.21 22.48 21.60
CA ASN A 153 -42.73 21.41 22.52
C ASN A 153 -42.93 20.06 21.80
N ALA A 154 -42.27 19.82 20.66
CA ALA A 154 -42.51 18.61 19.84
C ALA A 154 -42.06 17.30 20.50
N GLY A 155 -41.08 17.36 21.41
CA GLY A 155 -40.51 16.17 22.07
C GLY A 155 -39.83 15.21 21.06
N SER A 156 -39.48 15.73 19.89
CA SER A 156 -38.76 15.01 18.80
C SER A 156 -37.58 15.83 18.34
N SER A 157 -36.65 15.19 17.66
CA SER A 157 -35.41 15.81 17.16
C SER A 157 -35.47 16.03 15.64
N LEU A 158 -34.76 17.03 15.15
CA LEU A 158 -34.36 17.13 13.76
C LEU A 158 -32.99 16.48 13.57
N THR A 159 -32.75 15.91 12.39
CA THR A 159 -31.47 15.31 12.04
C THR A 159 -30.88 16.04 10.84
N LEU A 160 -29.66 16.55 11.01
CA LEU A 160 -28.81 16.98 9.91
C LEU A 160 -28.03 15.77 9.39
N THR A 161 -27.99 15.64 8.07
CA THR A 161 -27.23 14.58 7.39
C THR A 161 -26.25 15.21 6.42
N ALA A 162 -24.97 14.97 6.62
CA ALA A 162 -23.94 15.24 5.64
C ALA A 162 -23.76 14.00 4.75
N THR A 163 -23.74 14.21 3.43
CA THR A 163 -23.57 13.15 2.44
C THR A 163 -22.42 13.48 1.51
N LEU A 164 -21.44 12.56 1.39
CA LEU A 164 -20.38 12.60 0.39
C LEU A 164 -20.90 12.04 -0.95
N SER A 165 -20.40 12.59 -2.05
CA SER A 165 -20.71 12.08 -3.40
C SER A 165 -20.03 10.74 -3.72
N GLY A 166 -19.00 10.34 -2.97
CA GLY A 166 -18.28 9.06 -3.04
C GLY A 166 -17.64 8.74 -1.69
N ALA A 167 -17.23 7.52 -1.46
CA ALA A 167 -16.50 7.11 -0.27
C ALA A 167 -15.05 7.62 -0.29
N VAL A 168 -14.45 7.78 0.89
CA VAL A 168 -13.03 8.10 1.09
C VAL A 168 -12.44 7.15 2.14
N ASP A 169 -11.16 6.90 2.08
CA ASP A 169 -10.43 6.03 3.00
C ASP A 169 -10.21 6.67 4.39
N GLU A 170 -10.32 7.99 4.47
CA GLU A 170 -10.14 8.75 5.70
C GLU A 170 -11.47 9.19 6.33
N THR A 171 -11.43 9.52 7.64
CA THR A 171 -12.56 10.13 8.33
C THR A 171 -12.71 11.60 7.92
N VAL A 172 -13.91 11.99 7.47
CA VAL A 172 -14.24 13.37 7.11
C VAL A 172 -15.02 14.04 8.24
N THR A 173 -14.53 15.18 8.72
CA THR A 173 -15.24 16.06 9.67
C THR A 173 -15.86 17.22 8.90
N VAL A 174 -17.17 17.33 8.98
CA VAL A 174 -17.95 18.45 8.41
C VAL A 174 -18.24 19.45 9.50
N ALA A 175 -17.46 20.54 9.51
CA ALA A 175 -17.62 21.60 10.50
C ALA A 175 -18.95 22.36 10.25
N LEU A 176 -19.75 22.48 11.31
CA LEU A 176 -21.02 23.20 11.28
C LEU A 176 -20.89 24.58 11.89
N SER A 177 -21.69 25.50 11.40
CA SER A 177 -21.85 26.82 12.00
C SER A 177 -23.32 27.20 12.01
N THR A 178 -23.77 27.79 13.11
CA THR A 178 -25.15 28.20 13.32
C THR A 178 -25.30 29.72 13.25
N SER A 179 -26.46 30.18 12.81
CA SER A 179 -26.81 31.59 12.78
C SER A 179 -28.36 31.75 12.78
N GLY A 180 -28.85 32.92 13.14
CA GLY A 180 -30.28 33.19 13.18
C GLY A 180 -30.72 33.88 14.47
N THR A 181 -32.01 33.83 14.77
CA THR A 181 -32.60 34.45 15.99
C THR A 181 -32.71 33.45 17.13
N ALA A 182 -32.79 32.16 16.83
CA ALA A 182 -32.74 31.10 17.84
C ALA A 182 -31.30 30.91 18.34
N THR A 183 -31.13 30.80 19.66
CA THR A 183 -29.84 30.74 20.33
C THR A 183 -29.49 29.28 20.63
N GLU A 184 -28.39 28.85 20.07
CA GLU A 184 -27.81 27.52 20.30
C GLU A 184 -27.47 27.34 21.80
N GLY A 185 -27.74 26.17 22.36
CA GLY A 185 -27.58 25.87 23.77
C GLY A 185 -28.68 26.41 24.67
N THR A 186 -29.59 27.23 24.12
CA THR A 186 -30.74 27.78 24.84
C THR A 186 -32.05 27.34 24.21
N ASP A 187 -32.20 27.59 22.90
CA ASP A 187 -33.44 27.32 22.16
C ASP A 187 -33.37 25.98 21.44
N TYR A 188 -32.16 25.46 21.17
CA TYR A 188 -31.91 24.12 20.60
C TYR A 188 -30.54 23.60 21.00
N THR A 189 -30.38 22.26 21.02
CA THR A 189 -29.14 21.58 21.39
C THR A 189 -29.10 20.16 20.80
N ASP A 190 -27.92 19.60 20.59
CA ASP A 190 -27.73 18.19 20.29
C ASP A 190 -27.65 17.29 21.54
N GLY A 191 -27.77 17.90 22.72
CA GLY A 191 -27.67 17.21 24.01
C GLY A 191 -26.32 17.38 24.71
N SER A 192 -25.31 17.87 24.02
CA SER A 192 -23.97 18.21 24.54
C SER A 192 -23.84 19.72 24.88
N GLY A 193 -24.72 20.56 24.35
CA GLY A 193 -24.72 22.02 24.48
C GLY A 193 -24.89 22.69 23.13
N ASN A 194 -23.83 22.74 22.34
CA ASN A 194 -23.86 23.23 20.99
C ASN A 194 -24.00 22.04 20.03
N ILE A 195 -24.43 22.30 18.77
CA ILE A 195 -24.46 21.27 17.73
C ILE A 195 -23.03 20.92 17.34
N ASP A 196 -22.67 19.64 17.52
CA ASP A 196 -21.36 19.11 17.17
C ASP A 196 -21.17 19.01 15.64
N ASP A 197 -19.92 19.00 15.22
CA ASP A 197 -19.55 18.72 13.84
C ASP A 197 -19.98 17.30 13.42
N ILE A 198 -20.33 17.13 12.15
CA ILE A 198 -20.70 15.80 11.65
C ILE A 198 -19.44 15.04 11.23
N THR A 199 -19.27 13.85 11.79
CA THR A 199 -18.22 12.92 11.40
C THR A 199 -18.77 11.88 10.42
N ILE A 200 -18.09 11.72 9.28
CA ILE A 200 -18.31 10.63 8.31
C ILE A 200 -17.09 9.71 8.42
N SER A 201 -17.30 8.47 8.85
CA SER A 201 -16.22 7.52 9.02
C SER A 201 -15.62 7.10 7.68
N ALA A 202 -14.35 6.70 7.67
CA ALA A 202 -13.67 6.09 6.54
C ALA A 202 -14.53 5.00 5.87
N GLY A 203 -14.60 4.99 4.55
CA GLY A 203 -15.44 4.09 3.75
C GLY A 203 -16.95 4.40 3.76
N ALA A 204 -17.43 5.30 4.64
CA ALA A 204 -18.83 5.71 4.67
C ALA A 204 -19.09 6.92 3.77
N THR A 205 -20.34 7.09 3.35
CA THR A 205 -20.77 8.26 2.58
C THR A 205 -21.68 9.19 3.33
N THR A 206 -22.07 8.86 4.57
CA THR A 206 -23.01 9.69 5.36
C THR A 206 -22.59 9.77 6.82
N GLY A 207 -22.83 10.92 7.41
CA GLY A 207 -22.78 11.17 8.85
C GLY A 207 -23.95 12.02 9.29
N THR A 208 -24.29 11.97 10.56
CA THR A 208 -25.47 12.70 11.08
C THR A 208 -25.20 13.31 12.44
N VAL A 209 -25.90 14.42 12.72
CA VAL A 209 -26.09 14.95 14.06
C VAL A 209 -27.57 15.27 14.24
N SER A 210 -28.12 15.06 15.44
CA SER A 210 -29.50 15.37 15.74
C SER A 210 -29.60 16.46 16.83
N PHE A 211 -30.58 17.31 16.71
CA PHE A 211 -30.85 18.38 17.71
C PHE A 211 -32.33 18.52 18.02
N THR A 212 -32.62 18.95 19.23
CA THR A 212 -33.97 19.20 19.80
C THR A 212 -34.12 20.64 20.20
#